data_3ce432ba48236e55d2d35000132ee2e1
#
_entry.id   3ce432ba48236e55d2d35000132ee2e1
#
_cell.length_a   1.000
_cell.length_b   1.000
_cell.length_c   1.000
_cell.angle_alpha   90.00
_cell.angle_beta   90.00
_cell.angle_gamma   90.00
#
_symmetry.space_group_name_H-M   'P 1'
#
loop_
_entity.id
_entity.type
_entity.pdbx_description
1 polymer ?
#
loop_
_entity_poly.entity_id
_entity_poly.type
_entity_poly.pdbx_seq_one_letter_code
_entity_poly.pdbx_strand_id
1 'polypeptide(L)' 'MKSSSRFVRYDSQSDTVYIVAGRGMEEECVEVAPGVHVELDANGDVIGIEILKASKFFRPIAKPLYRHMQLAS' A
#
# COMPACT_ATOMS: atom_id res chain seq x y z
N MET A 1 0.05 -5.02 21.49
CA MET A 1 0.24 -4.43 20.99
C MET A 1 -0.52 -3.79 20.44
N LYS A 2 -0.65 -3.30 20.21
CA LYS A 2 -1.38 -2.67 19.72
C LYS A 2 -1.08 -2.11 18.59
N SER A 3 -0.64 -1.88 17.97
CA SER A 3 -0.37 -1.35 16.77
C SER A 3 -1.23 -1.80 15.73
N SER A 4 -2.26 -2.23 16.03
CA SER A 4 -3.18 -2.84 15.16
C SER A 4 -3.86 -1.89 14.22
N SER A 5 -3.49 -0.62 14.20
CA SER A 5 -4.03 0.28 13.21
C SER A 5 -3.40 0.08 11.83
N ARG A 6 -2.38 -0.77 11.72
CA ARG A 6 -1.71 -1.01 10.45
C ARG A 6 -2.12 -2.36 9.88
N PHE A 7 -2.54 -2.36 8.63
CA PHE A 7 -2.82 -3.61 7.96
C PHE A 7 -2.78 -3.41 6.44
N VAL A 8 -2.69 -4.52 5.73
CA VAL A 8 -2.68 -4.53 4.28
C VAL A 8 -3.85 -5.38 3.82
N ARG A 9 -4.57 -4.89 2.84
CA ARG A 9 -5.72 -5.58 2.30
C ARG A 9 -5.65 -5.58 0.79
N TYR A 10 -5.94 -6.71 0.18
CA TYR A 10 -5.98 -6.83 -1.26
C TYR A 10 -7.38 -7.17 -1.71
N ASP A 11 -7.89 -6.39 -2.67
CA ASP A 11 -9.18 -6.64 -3.28
C ASP A 11 -8.92 -7.19 -4.68
N SER A 12 -9.20 -8.50 -4.84
CA SER A 12 -8.90 -9.16 -6.11
C SER A 12 -9.82 -8.72 -7.23
N GLN A 13 -11.01 -8.24 -6.92
CA GLN A 13 -11.93 -7.80 -7.96
C GLN A 13 -11.45 -6.53 -8.64
N SER A 14 -10.92 -5.62 -7.86
CA SER A 14 -10.42 -4.35 -8.41
C SER A 14 -8.91 -4.37 -8.61
N ASP A 15 -8.25 -5.44 -8.19
CA ASP A 15 -6.78 -5.55 -8.26
C ASP A 15 -6.14 -4.37 -7.55
N THR A 16 -6.60 -4.08 -6.34
CA THR A 16 -6.13 -2.95 -5.57
C THR A 16 -5.58 -3.41 -4.23
N VAL A 17 -4.40 -2.92 -3.88
CA VAL A 17 -3.83 -3.11 -2.55
C VAL A 17 -4.08 -1.85 -1.75
N TYR A 18 -4.56 -2.02 -0.54
CA TYR A 18 -4.84 -0.92 0.35
C TYR A 18 -4.05 -1.12 1.63
N ILE A 19 -3.24 -0.13 1.96
CA ILE A 19 -2.38 -0.18 3.14
C ILE A 19 -2.86 0.87 4.12
N VAL A 20 -3.26 0.43 5.31
CA VAL A 20 -3.67 1.36 6.36
C VAL A 20 -2.44 1.62 7.21
N ALA A 21 -2.00 2.86 7.24
CA ALA A 21 -0.78 3.25 7.93
C ALA A 21 -1.03 4.04 9.21
N GLY A 22 -2.25 4.54 9.38
CA GLY A 22 -2.55 5.32 10.57
C GLY A 22 -4.03 5.50 10.74
N ARG A 23 -4.40 6.26 11.75
CA ARG A 23 -5.78 6.58 12.04
C ARG A 23 -6.04 8.02 11.66
N GLY A 24 -7.28 8.37 11.63
CA GLY A 24 -7.67 9.73 11.37
C GLY A 24 -8.51 9.80 10.13
N MET A 25 -9.00 10.99 9.87
CA MET A 25 -9.85 11.23 8.72
C MET A 25 -9.02 11.73 7.56
N GLU A 26 -9.31 11.20 6.39
CA GLU A 26 -8.64 11.65 5.19
C GLU A 26 -9.00 13.10 4.91
N GLU A 27 -7.98 13.91 4.75
CA GLU A 27 -8.15 15.31 4.42
C GLU A 27 -7.75 15.57 2.99
N GLU A 28 -6.76 14.83 2.50
CA GLU A 28 -6.22 15.01 1.18
C GLU A 28 -5.75 13.68 0.62
N CYS A 29 -5.93 13.50 -0.68
CA CYS A 29 -5.45 12.31 -1.38
C CYS A 29 -4.57 12.78 -2.52
N VAL A 30 -3.34 12.30 -2.55
CA VAL A 30 -2.34 12.73 -3.52
C VAL A 30 -1.86 11.55 -4.32
N GLU A 31 -1.88 11.68 -5.64
CA GLU A 31 -1.31 10.66 -6.50
C GLU A 31 0.18 10.91 -6.61
N VAL A 32 0.98 10.02 -6.02
CA VAL A 32 2.44 10.20 -5.96
C VAL A 32 3.16 9.49 -7.09
N ALA A 33 2.49 8.56 -7.76
CA ALA A 33 3.00 7.87 -8.93
C ALA A 33 1.78 7.31 -9.65
N PRO A 34 1.88 6.94 -10.92
CA PRO A 34 0.71 6.41 -11.63
C PRO A 34 0.10 5.23 -10.87
N GLY A 35 -1.16 5.38 -10.48
CA GLY A 35 -1.88 4.34 -9.77
C GLY A 35 -1.55 4.21 -8.30
N VAL A 36 -0.74 5.10 -7.74
CA VAL A 36 -0.38 5.05 -6.32
C VAL A 36 -0.87 6.33 -5.65
N HIS A 37 -1.82 6.17 -4.74
CA HIS A 37 -2.42 7.29 -4.04
C HIS A 37 -2.09 7.23 -2.56
N VAL A 38 -1.75 8.38 -2.00
CA VAL A 38 -1.44 8.51 -0.58
C VAL A 38 -2.50 9.37 0.06
N GLU A 39 -3.09 8.87 1.14
CA GLU A 39 -4.11 9.59 1.89
C GLU A 39 -3.47 10.23 3.11
N LEU A 40 -3.72 11.51 3.26
CA LEU A 40 -3.13 12.30 4.33
C LEU A 40 -4.21 12.85 5.25
N ASP A 41 -3.88 12.98 6.52
CA ASP A 41 -4.79 13.61 7.46
C ASP A 41 -4.55 15.12 7.48
N ALA A 42 -5.23 15.80 8.40
CA ALA A 42 -5.15 17.27 8.48
C ALA A 42 -3.75 17.76 8.83
N ASN A 43 -2.94 16.91 9.42
CA ASN A 43 -1.57 17.27 9.79
C ASN A 43 -0.56 16.94 8.70
N GLY A 44 -1.03 16.34 7.60
CA GLY A 44 -0.13 15.93 6.54
C GLY A 44 0.52 14.57 6.78
N ASP A 45 0.06 13.83 7.78
CA ASP A 45 0.58 12.50 8.04
C ASP A 45 -0.10 11.48 7.15
N VAL A 46 0.65 10.47 6.73
CA VAL A 46 0.12 9.42 5.88
C VAL A 46 -0.73 8.48 6.71
N ILE A 47 -1.98 8.30 6.31
CA ILE A 47 -2.88 7.38 6.99
C ILE A 47 -3.29 6.21 6.11
N GLY A 48 -3.05 6.30 4.81
CA GLY A 48 -3.37 5.20 3.92
C GLY A 48 -2.64 5.32 2.60
N ILE A 49 -2.47 4.17 1.95
CA ILE A 49 -1.87 4.12 0.62
C ILE A 49 -2.71 3.16 -0.22
N GLU A 50 -3.07 3.57 -1.42
CA GLU A 50 -3.86 2.76 -2.32
C GLU A 50 -3.07 2.53 -3.59
N ILE A 51 -2.91 1.26 -3.98
CA ILE A 51 -2.17 0.90 -5.18
C ILE A 51 -3.13 0.23 -6.14
N LEU A 52 -3.46 0.93 -7.22
CA LEU A 52 -4.36 0.43 -8.25
C LEU A 52 -3.59 -0.46 -9.22
N LYS A 53 -4.28 -1.44 -9.78
CA LYS A 53 -3.68 -2.42 -10.69
C LYS A 53 -2.43 -3.02 -10.05
N ALA A 54 -2.62 -3.47 -8.83
CA ALA A 54 -1.51 -3.89 -8.00
C ALA A 54 -0.70 -5.05 -8.60
N SER A 55 -1.37 -5.97 -9.29
CA SER A 55 -0.64 -7.08 -9.89
C SER A 55 0.36 -6.60 -10.94
N LYS A 56 -0.01 -5.56 -11.69
CA LYS A 56 0.92 -4.98 -12.66
C LYS A 56 2.06 -4.26 -11.98
N PHE A 57 1.75 -3.58 -10.88
CA PHE A 57 2.75 -2.84 -10.12
C PHE A 57 3.82 -3.79 -9.55
N PHE A 58 3.37 -4.92 -9.00
CA PHE A 58 4.28 -5.83 -8.32
C PHE A 58 4.90 -6.88 -9.22
N ARG A 59 4.34 -7.10 -10.40
CA ARG A 59 4.84 -8.15 -11.29
C ARG A 59 6.33 -8.03 -11.60
N PRO A 60 6.86 -6.85 -11.91
CA PRO A 60 8.28 -6.76 -12.25
C PRO A 60 9.21 -7.09 -11.09
N ILE A 61 8.73 -6.97 -9.85
CA ILE A 61 9.58 -7.21 -8.70
C ILE A 61 9.30 -8.54 -8.02
N ALA A 62 8.24 -9.23 -8.44
CA ALA A 62 7.82 -10.45 -7.75
C ALA A 62 8.90 -11.54 -7.83
N LYS A 63 9.47 -11.74 -9.01
CA LYS A 63 10.46 -12.78 -9.21
C LYS A 63 11.78 -12.48 -8.49
N PRO A 64 12.34 -11.27 -8.63
CA PRO A 64 13.53 -10.92 -7.87
C PRO A 64 13.32 -10.99 -6.37
N LEU A 65 12.16 -10.57 -5.90
CA LEU A 65 11.85 -10.59 -4.49
C LEU A 65 11.79 -12.03 -3.96
N TYR A 66 11.10 -12.90 -4.69
CA TYR A 66 10.98 -14.29 -4.32
C TYR A 66 12.36 -14.97 -4.26
N ARG A 67 13.18 -14.69 -5.26
CA ARG A 67 14.53 -15.24 -5.30
C ARG A 67 15.36 -14.77 -4.11
N HIS A 68 15.25 -13.50 -3.79
CA HIS A 68 15.96 -12.95 -2.64
C HIS A 68 15.52 -13.61 -1.34
N MET A 69 14.24 -13.85 -1.19
CA MET A 69 13.71 -14.50 0.01
C MET A 69 14.21 -15.93 0.14
N GLN A 70 14.34 -16.64 -0.98
CA GLN A 70 14.85 -17.99 -0.96
C GLN A 70 16.33 -18.05 -0.56
N LEU A 71 17.10 -17.07 -1.02
CA LEU A 71 18.51 -17.01 -0.66
C LEU A 71 18.69 -16.67 0.82
N ALA A 72 17.74 -15.95 1.40
CA ALA A 72 17.83 -15.57 2.79
C ALA A 72 17.41 -16.69 3.73
N SER A 73 16.68 -17.66 3.23
CA SER A 73 16.24 -18.76 4.08
C SER A 73 17.23 -19.91 4.00
#